data_ccc896882439200f2ac0aeed7faaa30e
#
_entry.id   ccc896882439200f2ac0aeed7faaa30e
#
_cell.length_a   1.000
_cell.length_b   1.000
_cell.length_c   1.000
_cell.angle_alpha   90.00
_cell.angle_beta   90.00
_cell.angle_gamma   90.00
#
_symmetry.space_group_name_H-M   'P 1'
#
loop_
_entity.id
_entity.type
_entity.pdbx_description
1 polymer ?
#
loop_
_entity_poly.entity_id
_entity_poly.type
_entity_poly.pdbx_seq_one_letter_code
_entity_poly.pdbx_strand_id
1 'polypeptide(L)'
;MISQLAEAIDFFQLNSDKLYHKSGDLYPKYVDQFHKMMNEERNSTSKIFIGTIFLKFYNDYGRDKPEKELAISEFNNLFIHHLDLLTELLEIYLSYRDYIDFEVSPIIPSKTVLDAIDEISEVSVISFNYTHTPFKLYKIPLEKTHFIHGEIDLKRRKHKINTMVFGIEDKGNDVNSDLIPYQKYYQRVVKETGNLYAKYFIYTKLSEWGGAVPKNIIVFGHSVDPLDKEIFEKCFEIADLKRYNYRFIFTYYNESAKHSIVKNLAIILGKDKLVELTGNKNVVFIKSDDVDGMREVLLD
;
A
#
# COMPACT_ATOMS: atom_id res chain seq x y z
N MET A 1 -2.67 4.33 13.02
CA MET A 1 -1.56 5.19 13.50
C MET A 1 -1.21 6.29 12.49
N ILE A 2 -0.75 6.00 11.25
CA ILE A 2 -0.36 7.05 10.27
C ILE A 2 -1.55 7.91 9.84
N SER A 3 -2.72 7.33 9.57
CA SER A 3 -3.96 8.09 9.30
C SER A 3 -4.37 8.99 10.47
N GLN A 4 -4.15 8.56 11.70
CA GLN A 4 -4.39 9.35 12.90
C GLN A 4 -3.38 10.49 13.05
N LEU A 5 -2.14 10.28 12.61
CA LEU A 5 -1.14 11.34 12.53
C LEU A 5 -1.53 12.36 11.46
N ALA A 6 -2.02 11.92 10.30
CA ALA A 6 -2.50 12.81 9.25
C ALA A 6 -3.65 13.69 9.75
N GLU A 7 -4.65 13.10 10.45
CA GLU A 7 -5.73 13.84 11.09
C GLU A 7 -5.20 14.86 12.13
N ALA A 8 -4.15 14.49 12.87
CA ALA A 8 -3.54 15.40 13.84
C ALA A 8 -2.87 16.59 13.16
N ILE A 9 -2.12 16.37 12.09
CA ILE A 9 -1.47 17.43 11.32
C ILE A 9 -2.51 18.36 10.69
N ASP A 10 -3.54 17.82 10.06
CA ASP A 10 -4.65 18.58 9.50
C ASP A 10 -5.34 19.43 10.59
N PHE A 11 -5.60 18.86 11.77
CA PHE A 11 -6.17 19.57 12.89
C PHE A 11 -5.29 20.74 13.34
N PHE A 12 -3.98 20.53 13.46
CA PHE A 12 -3.04 21.57 13.85
C PHE A 12 -2.97 22.70 12.84
N GLN A 13 -3.00 22.40 11.56
CA GLN A 13 -2.97 23.43 10.52
C GLN A 13 -4.25 24.24 10.48
N LEU A 14 -5.42 23.61 10.55
CA LEU A 14 -6.72 24.30 10.53
C LEU A 14 -6.95 25.18 11.77
N ASN A 15 -6.37 24.82 12.90
CA ASN A 15 -6.58 25.53 14.16
C ASN A 15 -5.37 26.35 14.61
N SER A 16 -4.35 26.42 13.80
CA SER A 16 -3.07 27.00 14.17
C SER A 16 -3.15 28.49 14.54
N ASP A 17 -3.96 29.29 13.84
CA ASP A 17 -4.12 30.73 14.14
C ASP A 17 -4.78 30.95 15.49
N LYS A 18 -5.59 29.99 15.92
CA LYS A 18 -6.24 30.01 17.23
C LYS A 18 -5.31 29.56 18.35
N LEU A 19 -4.31 28.74 18.04
CA LEU A 19 -3.36 28.19 19.02
C LEU A 19 -2.19 29.15 19.31
N TYR A 20 -1.90 30.09 18.41
CA TYR A 20 -0.72 30.98 18.49
C TYR A 20 -1.04 32.44 18.75
N HIS A 21 -2.23 32.80 19.28
CA HIS A 21 -2.48 34.17 19.64
C HIS A 21 -1.56 34.62 20.77
N LYS A 22 -0.81 35.71 20.51
CA LYS A 22 0.16 36.33 21.44
C LYS A 22 -0.43 36.91 22.73
N SER A 23 -1.77 36.94 22.89
CA SER A 23 -2.41 37.42 24.09
C SER A 23 -2.72 36.28 25.03
N GLY A 24 -2.11 36.29 26.22
CA GLY A 24 -2.20 35.23 27.23
C GLY A 24 -3.60 34.88 27.74
N ASP A 25 -4.65 35.59 27.30
CA ASP A 25 -6.04 35.39 27.77
C ASP A 25 -6.81 34.30 26.98
N LEU A 26 -6.37 33.92 25.79
CA LEU A 26 -7.08 32.91 24.98
C LEU A 26 -6.58 31.47 25.20
N TYR A 27 -5.39 31.33 25.73
CA TYR A 27 -4.73 30.05 25.94
C TYR A 27 -5.52 29.08 26.85
N PRO A 28 -6.00 29.47 28.05
CA PRO A 28 -6.78 28.59 28.91
C PRO A 28 -8.02 28.03 28.22
N LYS A 29 -8.71 28.87 27.44
CA LYS A 29 -9.97 28.53 26.77
C LYS A 29 -9.78 27.44 25.70
N TYR A 30 -8.65 27.43 24.97
CA TYR A 30 -8.36 26.40 23.95
C TYR A 30 -7.84 25.12 24.56
N VAL A 31 -7.06 25.21 25.64
CA VAL A 31 -6.64 24.02 26.42
C VAL A 31 -7.88 23.38 27.05
N ASP A 32 -8.83 24.17 27.58
CA ASP A 32 -10.08 23.64 28.11
C ASP A 32 -10.95 23.01 27.00
N GLN A 33 -11.07 23.65 25.83
CA GLN A 33 -11.79 23.06 24.68
C GLN A 33 -11.13 21.78 24.20
N PHE A 34 -9.81 21.77 24.16
CA PHE A 34 -9.04 20.59 23.80
C PHE A 34 -9.23 19.47 24.85
N HIS A 35 -9.13 19.77 26.13
CA HIS A 35 -9.42 18.81 27.21
C HIS A 35 -10.87 18.33 27.18
N LYS A 36 -11.82 19.20 26.85
CA LYS A 36 -13.23 18.85 26.71
C LYS A 36 -13.43 17.90 25.53
N MET A 37 -12.85 18.21 24.38
CA MET A 37 -12.82 17.33 23.18
C MET A 37 -12.16 15.97 23.47
N MET A 38 -11.08 15.95 24.25
CA MET A 38 -10.39 14.74 24.68
C MET A 38 -11.22 13.92 25.69
N ASN A 39 -12.01 14.56 26.52
CA ASN A 39 -12.83 13.89 27.54
C ASN A 39 -14.15 13.36 26.99
N GLU A 40 -14.72 14.00 25.97
CA GLU A 40 -16.01 13.61 25.37
C GLU A 40 -15.93 12.29 24.59
N GLU A 41 -14.74 11.85 24.16
CA GLU A 41 -14.53 10.57 23.46
C GLU A 41 -13.31 9.82 24.01
N ARG A 42 -13.40 9.35 25.23
CA ARG A 42 -12.33 8.64 25.95
C ARG A 42 -11.77 7.38 25.24
N ASN A 43 -12.44 6.88 24.20
CA ASN A 43 -12.09 5.63 23.53
C ASN A 43 -11.44 5.80 22.15
N SER A 44 -11.14 7.00 21.69
CA SER A 44 -10.50 7.22 20.40
C SER A 44 -8.97 7.34 20.56
N THR A 45 -8.26 6.31 20.10
CA THR A 45 -6.78 6.26 20.09
C THR A 45 -6.16 7.45 19.34
N SER A 46 -6.84 7.96 18.30
CA SER A 46 -6.44 9.13 17.50
C SER A 46 -6.41 10.41 18.35
N LYS A 47 -7.41 10.62 19.21
CA LYS A 47 -7.48 11.82 20.06
C LYS A 47 -6.44 11.83 21.17
N ILE A 48 -6.15 10.67 21.76
CA ILE A 48 -5.06 10.54 22.74
C ILE A 48 -3.73 10.88 22.06
N PHE A 49 -3.52 10.43 20.84
CA PHE A 49 -2.33 10.70 20.06
C PHE A 49 -2.17 12.18 19.72
N ILE A 50 -3.24 12.81 19.19
CA ILE A 50 -3.31 14.25 18.93
C ILE A 50 -2.99 15.04 20.20
N GLY A 51 -3.55 14.64 21.33
CA GLY A 51 -3.33 15.29 22.61
C GLY A 51 -1.91 15.22 23.13
N THR A 52 -1.31 14.06 23.05
CA THR A 52 0.08 13.83 23.46
C THR A 52 1.05 14.64 22.60
N ILE A 53 0.83 14.66 21.29
CA ILE A 53 1.60 15.44 20.34
C ILE A 53 1.47 16.93 20.63
N PHE A 54 0.24 17.41 20.82
CA PHE A 54 -0.03 18.82 21.11
C PHE A 54 0.66 19.28 22.39
N LEU A 55 0.55 18.51 23.48
CA LEU A 55 1.19 18.85 24.74
C LEU A 55 2.72 18.87 24.64
N LYS A 56 3.30 17.91 23.91
CA LYS A 56 4.75 17.90 23.68
C LYS A 56 5.18 19.10 22.85
N PHE A 57 4.50 19.35 21.75
CA PHE A 57 4.75 20.47 20.87
C PHE A 57 4.63 21.81 21.58
N TYR A 58 3.60 21.97 22.40
CA TYR A 58 3.37 23.18 23.19
C TYR A 58 4.45 23.40 24.25
N ASN A 59 4.83 22.35 24.97
CA ASN A 59 5.85 22.45 26.01
C ASN A 59 7.26 22.74 25.44
N ASP A 60 7.58 22.16 24.29
CA ASP A 60 8.90 22.29 23.69
C ASP A 60 9.06 23.59 22.88
N TYR A 61 7.97 24.12 22.28
CA TYR A 61 8.02 25.23 21.32
C TYR A 61 7.11 26.41 21.62
N GLY A 62 6.19 26.29 22.56
CA GLY A 62 5.04 27.22 22.72
C GLY A 62 5.33 28.57 23.31
N ARG A 63 6.50 28.84 23.92
CA ARG A 63 6.76 30.10 24.62
C ARG A 63 7.66 31.07 23.90
N ASP A 64 8.62 30.63 23.12
CA ASP A 64 9.73 31.50 22.68
C ASP A 64 10.07 31.45 21.17
N LYS A 65 9.33 30.72 20.33
CA LYS A 65 9.63 30.67 18.88
C LYS A 65 8.55 31.32 18.02
N PRO A 66 8.93 32.28 17.17
CA PRO A 66 8.01 33.05 16.35
C PRO A 66 7.49 32.31 15.11
N GLU A 67 8.04 31.17 14.73
CA GLU A 67 7.79 30.56 13.44
C GLU A 67 7.11 29.20 13.59
N LYS A 68 5.79 29.20 13.49
CA LYS A 68 4.89 28.06 13.49
C LYS A 68 5.27 27.00 12.42
N GLU A 69 5.61 27.46 11.22
CA GLU A 69 5.98 26.59 10.11
C GLU A 69 7.25 25.79 10.41
N LEU A 70 8.24 26.42 11.06
CA LEU A 70 9.45 25.72 11.48
C LEU A 70 9.13 24.61 12.51
N ALA A 71 8.24 24.88 13.45
CA ALA A 71 7.88 23.92 14.48
C ALA A 71 7.09 22.74 13.93
N ILE A 72 6.19 22.94 12.95
CA ILE A 72 5.50 21.86 12.24
C ILE A 72 6.50 21.04 11.43
N SER A 73 7.45 21.69 10.77
CA SER A 73 8.50 21.02 9.98
C SER A 73 9.40 20.16 10.87
N GLU A 74 9.87 20.67 12.00
CA GLU A 74 10.70 19.91 12.95
C GLU A 74 9.92 18.70 13.52
N PHE A 75 8.64 18.88 13.81
CA PHE A 75 7.77 17.82 14.27
C PHE A 75 7.56 16.75 13.20
N ASN A 76 7.30 17.15 11.96
CA ASN A 76 7.21 16.22 10.82
C ASN A 76 8.49 15.42 10.64
N ASN A 77 9.64 16.07 10.68
CA ASN A 77 10.95 15.41 10.53
C ASN A 77 11.17 14.37 11.64
N LEU A 78 10.76 14.67 12.87
CA LEU A 78 10.83 13.71 13.97
C LEU A 78 9.94 12.48 13.71
N PHE A 79 8.71 12.69 13.21
CA PHE A 79 7.81 11.59 12.89
C PHE A 79 8.26 10.75 11.71
N ILE A 80 8.78 11.37 10.66
CA ILE A 80 9.36 10.67 9.51
C ILE A 80 10.53 9.82 9.97
N HIS A 81 11.42 10.37 10.81
CA HIS A 81 12.51 9.60 11.40
C HIS A 81 12.00 8.38 12.20
N HIS A 82 10.98 8.55 13.04
CA HIS A 82 10.39 7.43 13.77
C HIS A 82 9.69 6.41 12.87
N LEU A 83 9.11 6.86 11.76
CA LEU A 83 8.53 5.98 10.75
C LEU A 83 9.62 5.13 10.08
N ASP A 84 10.76 5.72 9.77
CA ASP A 84 11.91 4.99 9.21
C ASP A 84 12.44 3.96 10.20
N LEU A 85 12.60 4.31 11.49
CA LEU A 85 12.98 3.36 12.53
C LEU A 85 11.98 2.22 12.70
N LEU A 86 10.68 2.51 12.62
CA LEU A 86 9.62 1.49 12.64
C LEU A 86 9.72 0.58 11.42
N THR A 87 10.02 1.12 10.26
CA THR A 87 10.19 0.36 9.02
C THR A 87 11.41 -0.55 9.10
N GLU A 88 12.51 -0.09 9.69
CA GLU A 88 13.69 -0.93 9.95
C GLU A 88 13.39 -2.06 10.94
N LEU A 89 12.66 -1.78 12.00
CA LEU A 89 12.22 -2.82 12.94
C LEU A 89 11.31 -3.86 12.27
N LEU A 90 10.41 -3.41 11.43
CA LEU A 90 9.54 -4.28 10.63
C LEU A 90 10.37 -5.17 9.68
N GLU A 91 11.39 -4.60 9.03
CA GLU A 91 12.29 -5.38 8.17
C GLU A 91 13.00 -6.49 8.93
N ILE A 92 13.54 -6.19 10.12
CA ILE A 92 14.20 -7.19 10.99
C ILE A 92 13.20 -8.29 11.36
N TYR A 93 11.99 -7.93 11.77
CA TYR A 93 10.95 -8.90 12.13
C TYR A 93 10.55 -9.78 10.95
N LEU A 94 10.27 -9.19 9.78
CA LEU A 94 9.87 -9.93 8.59
C LEU A 94 11.00 -10.82 8.07
N SER A 95 12.26 -10.37 8.15
CA SER A 95 13.42 -11.17 7.78
C SER A 95 13.62 -12.36 8.72
N TYR A 96 13.37 -12.17 10.01
CA TYR A 96 13.38 -13.27 10.99
C TYR A 96 12.26 -14.27 10.67
N ARG A 97 11.03 -13.81 10.36
CA ARG A 97 9.92 -14.67 9.97
C ARG A 97 10.24 -15.43 8.68
N ASP A 98 10.76 -14.75 7.68
CA ASP A 98 11.17 -15.35 6.41
C ASP A 98 12.21 -16.46 6.61
N TYR A 99 13.18 -16.24 7.52
CA TYR A 99 14.16 -17.26 7.91
C TYR A 99 13.51 -18.46 8.60
N ILE A 100 12.65 -18.23 9.58
CA ILE A 100 11.95 -19.32 10.27
C ILE A 100 11.09 -20.13 9.31
N ASP A 101 10.30 -19.46 8.47
CA ASP A 101 9.28 -20.09 7.65
C ASP A 101 9.88 -20.83 6.43
N PHE A 102 11.11 -20.50 6.03
CA PHE A 102 11.74 -21.13 4.86
C PHE A 102 13.02 -21.93 5.14
N GLU A 103 13.74 -21.64 6.21
CA GLU A 103 15.03 -22.31 6.48
C GLU A 103 14.97 -23.22 7.72
N VAL A 104 14.27 -22.81 8.79
CA VAL A 104 14.21 -23.56 10.05
C VAL A 104 13.07 -24.56 10.06
N SER A 105 11.88 -24.11 9.69
CA SER A 105 10.65 -24.93 9.67
C SER A 105 9.94 -24.67 8.35
N PRO A 106 10.44 -25.23 7.21
CA PRO A 106 9.94 -24.94 5.90
C PRO A 106 8.44 -25.16 5.78
N ILE A 107 7.74 -24.12 5.34
CA ILE A 107 6.32 -24.20 5.03
C ILE A 107 6.14 -25.10 3.82
N ILE A 108 5.28 -26.11 3.96
CA ILE A 108 4.83 -26.93 2.84
C ILE A 108 3.62 -26.23 2.24
N PRO A 109 3.71 -25.70 1.01
CA PRO A 109 2.59 -25.02 0.39
C PRO A 109 1.45 -26.02 0.15
N SER A 110 0.24 -25.61 0.49
CA SER A 110 -0.96 -26.34 0.04
C SER A 110 -1.14 -26.11 -1.46
N LYS A 111 -1.86 -27.03 -2.10
CA LYS A 111 -2.24 -26.93 -3.50
C LYS A 111 -3.09 -25.68 -3.73
N THR A 112 -2.74 -24.89 -4.74
CA THR A 112 -3.40 -23.62 -5.07
C THR A 112 -3.63 -23.51 -6.57
N VAL A 113 -4.41 -22.53 -7.00
CA VAL A 113 -4.62 -22.22 -8.43
C VAL A 113 -3.31 -21.96 -9.20
N LEU A 114 -2.22 -21.60 -8.51
CA LEU A 114 -0.92 -21.40 -9.16
C LEU A 114 -0.31 -22.72 -9.69
N ASP A 115 -0.75 -23.88 -9.16
CA ASP A 115 -0.38 -25.20 -9.66
C ASP A 115 -1.00 -25.53 -11.05
N ALA A 116 -1.89 -24.67 -11.54
CA ALA A 116 -2.41 -24.75 -12.90
C ALA A 116 -1.47 -24.14 -13.94
N ILE A 117 -0.40 -23.46 -13.52
CA ILE A 117 0.56 -22.78 -14.39
C ILE A 117 1.74 -23.72 -14.64
N ASP A 118 1.88 -24.23 -15.85
CA ASP A 118 2.91 -25.23 -16.20
C ASP A 118 4.35 -24.70 -16.02
N GLU A 119 4.60 -23.45 -16.43
CA GLU A 119 5.93 -22.81 -16.37
C GLU A 119 5.91 -21.61 -15.41
N ILE A 120 5.60 -21.86 -14.14
CA ILE A 120 5.46 -20.79 -13.14
C ILE A 120 6.74 -19.96 -12.96
N SER A 121 7.93 -20.52 -13.20
CA SER A 121 9.21 -19.79 -13.15
C SER A 121 9.34 -18.73 -14.26
N GLU A 122 8.53 -18.84 -15.32
CA GLU A 122 8.54 -17.90 -16.43
C GLU A 122 7.62 -16.70 -16.25
N VAL A 123 6.75 -16.72 -15.23
CA VAL A 123 5.85 -15.60 -14.98
C VAL A 123 6.58 -14.38 -14.43
N SER A 124 6.05 -13.19 -14.70
CA SER A 124 6.46 -11.96 -14.04
C SER A 124 5.54 -11.67 -12.87
N VAL A 125 6.08 -11.21 -11.75
CA VAL A 125 5.34 -10.97 -10.52
C VAL A 125 5.41 -9.51 -10.11
N ILE A 126 4.27 -8.93 -9.76
CA ILE A 126 4.14 -7.69 -8.98
C ILE A 126 3.78 -8.11 -7.57
N SER A 127 4.72 -7.96 -6.64
CA SER A 127 4.52 -8.33 -5.24
C SER A 127 4.13 -7.10 -4.42
N PHE A 128 3.01 -7.21 -3.69
CA PHE A 128 2.60 -6.25 -2.67
C PHE A 128 3.14 -6.61 -1.28
N ASN A 129 3.81 -7.76 -1.16
CA ASN A 129 4.49 -8.20 0.06
C ASN A 129 5.95 -7.79 0.02
N TYR A 130 6.55 -7.63 1.20
CA TYR A 130 7.97 -7.31 1.36
C TYR A 130 8.88 -8.55 1.30
N THR A 131 8.31 -9.76 1.42
CA THR A 131 9.06 -11.03 1.56
C THR A 131 9.29 -11.68 0.20
N HIS A 132 10.38 -12.46 0.09
CA HIS A 132 10.76 -13.17 -1.13
C HIS A 132 9.94 -14.44 -1.38
N THR A 133 8.69 -14.48 -0.96
CA THR A 133 7.79 -15.63 -1.10
C THR A 133 7.69 -16.16 -2.54
N PRO A 134 7.59 -15.33 -3.60
CA PRO A 134 7.56 -15.82 -4.99
C PRO A 134 8.79 -16.65 -5.35
N PHE A 135 9.97 -16.20 -4.94
CA PHE A 135 11.22 -16.93 -5.14
C PHE A 135 11.32 -18.18 -4.25
N LYS A 136 11.01 -18.04 -2.98
CA LYS A 136 11.18 -19.12 -1.99
C LYS A 136 10.23 -20.29 -2.24
N LEU A 137 8.94 -20.05 -2.49
CA LEU A 137 7.94 -21.11 -2.70
C LEU A 137 7.84 -21.56 -4.15
N TYR A 138 7.79 -20.63 -5.08
CA TYR A 138 7.45 -20.92 -6.48
C TYR A 138 8.66 -20.90 -7.41
N LYS A 139 9.86 -20.61 -6.87
CA LYS A 139 11.12 -20.52 -7.65
C LYS A 139 11.09 -19.47 -8.78
N ILE A 140 10.23 -18.47 -8.65
CA ILE A 140 10.18 -17.35 -9.58
C ILE A 140 11.41 -16.48 -9.34
N PRO A 141 12.25 -16.21 -10.37
CA PRO A 141 13.45 -15.42 -10.22
C PRO A 141 13.19 -14.01 -9.70
N LEU A 142 14.08 -13.47 -8.86
CA LEU A 142 13.92 -12.12 -8.30
C LEU A 142 13.91 -11.05 -9.38
N GLU A 143 14.65 -11.22 -10.47
CA GLU A 143 14.67 -10.31 -11.63
C GLU A 143 13.34 -10.26 -12.39
N LYS A 144 12.48 -11.26 -12.21
CA LYS A 144 11.10 -11.30 -12.73
C LYS A 144 10.07 -10.81 -11.72
N THR A 145 10.51 -10.42 -10.51
CA THR A 145 9.64 -9.94 -9.44
C THR A 145 9.87 -8.44 -9.22
N HIS A 146 8.79 -7.67 -9.23
CA HIS A 146 8.80 -6.27 -8.81
C HIS A 146 8.08 -6.11 -7.48
N PHE A 147 8.81 -5.69 -6.45
CA PHE A 147 8.26 -5.41 -5.12
C PHE A 147 7.78 -3.96 -5.08
N ILE A 148 6.47 -3.75 -5.31
CA ILE A 148 5.89 -2.41 -5.45
C ILE A 148 6.01 -1.54 -4.18
N HIS A 149 6.05 -2.19 -3.03
CA HIS A 149 6.25 -1.54 -1.73
C HIS A 149 7.67 -1.75 -1.18
N GLY A 150 8.63 -2.15 -2.04
CA GLY A 150 9.96 -2.53 -1.59
C GLY A 150 10.03 -3.94 -1.01
N GLU A 151 11.21 -4.33 -0.58
CA GLU A 151 11.50 -5.69 -0.12
C GLU A 151 12.41 -5.68 1.11
N ILE A 152 12.43 -6.79 1.85
CA ILE A 152 13.40 -7.02 2.92
C ILE A 152 14.79 -7.24 2.32
N ASP A 153 15.81 -6.53 2.82
CA ASP A 153 17.22 -6.71 2.43
C ASP A 153 18.17 -6.47 3.60
N LEU A 154 18.37 -7.48 4.43
CA LEU A 154 19.34 -7.42 5.53
C LEU A 154 20.80 -7.34 5.08
N LYS A 155 21.09 -7.62 3.80
CA LYS A 155 22.44 -7.55 3.23
C LYS A 155 22.75 -6.18 2.64
N ARG A 156 21.77 -5.26 2.64
CA ARG A 156 21.99 -3.91 2.12
C ARG A 156 23.16 -3.23 2.85
N ARG A 157 23.93 -2.47 2.12
CA ARG A 157 25.03 -1.70 2.70
C ARG A 157 24.48 -0.62 3.62
N LYS A 158 25.19 -0.26 4.69
CA LYS A 158 24.75 0.73 5.71
C LYS A 158 24.28 2.09 5.15
N HIS A 159 24.75 2.47 3.96
CA HIS A 159 24.38 3.73 3.32
C HIS A 159 23.25 3.60 2.29
N LYS A 160 22.71 2.39 2.07
CA LYS A 160 21.52 2.20 1.27
C LYS A 160 20.27 2.36 2.10
N ILE A 161 19.31 3.10 1.56
CA ILE A 161 18.00 3.34 2.17
C ILE A 161 17.23 2.01 2.21
N ASN A 162 16.47 1.79 3.28
CA ASN A 162 15.46 0.74 3.33
C ASN A 162 14.40 1.01 2.27
N THR A 163 14.15 0.04 1.39
CA THR A 163 13.21 0.21 0.27
C THR A 163 11.74 0.01 0.66
N MET A 164 11.47 -0.52 1.86
CA MET A 164 10.11 -0.80 2.30
C MET A 164 9.29 0.49 2.45
N VAL A 165 8.16 0.55 1.73
CA VAL A 165 7.21 1.66 1.73
C VAL A 165 6.13 1.40 2.77
N PHE A 166 6.03 2.29 3.75
CA PHE A 166 5.06 2.19 4.82
C PHE A 166 4.32 3.53 4.99
N GLY A 167 3.22 3.71 4.26
CA GLY A 167 2.56 5.01 4.15
C GLY A 167 1.03 4.92 4.12
N ILE A 168 0.42 6.10 4.03
CA ILE A 168 -1.02 6.28 3.85
C ILE A 168 -1.40 6.26 2.38
N GLU A 169 -2.71 6.17 2.10
CA GLU A 169 -3.27 6.30 0.76
C GLU A 169 -2.82 7.61 0.08
N ASP A 170 -2.56 7.51 -1.21
CA ASP A 170 -2.26 8.66 -2.04
C ASP A 170 -3.54 9.49 -2.24
N LYS A 171 -3.57 10.69 -1.69
CA LYS A 171 -4.68 11.64 -1.87
C LYS A 171 -4.40 12.50 -3.11
N GLY A 172 -5.45 12.93 -3.80
CA GLY A 172 -5.35 13.78 -4.99
C GLY A 172 -4.77 15.19 -4.71
N ASN A 173 -4.92 16.09 -5.67
CA ASN A 173 -4.17 17.36 -5.76
C ASN A 173 -4.37 18.37 -4.61
N ASP A 174 -5.36 18.20 -3.73
CA ASP A 174 -5.62 19.09 -2.58
C ASP A 174 -4.91 18.62 -1.29
N VAL A 175 -3.73 18.06 -1.44
CA VAL A 175 -2.99 17.53 -0.30
C VAL A 175 -2.23 18.62 0.39
N ASN A 176 -2.41 18.69 1.71
CA ASN A 176 -1.52 19.41 2.57
C ASN A 176 -0.07 18.96 2.37
N SER A 177 0.84 19.89 2.03
CA SER A 177 2.24 19.61 1.73
C SER A 177 2.96 18.85 2.84
N ASP A 178 2.55 19.06 4.10
CA ASP A 178 3.14 18.39 5.26
C ASP A 178 2.77 16.89 5.36
N LEU A 179 1.72 16.46 4.64
CA LEU A 179 1.30 15.05 4.58
C LEU A 179 1.95 14.28 3.42
N ILE A 180 2.54 14.97 2.46
CA ILE A 180 3.17 14.35 1.29
C ILE A 180 4.19 13.27 1.68
N PRO A 181 5.11 13.49 2.66
CA PRO A 181 6.12 12.50 3.03
C PRO A 181 5.55 11.17 3.57
N TYR A 182 4.29 11.18 4.02
CA TYR A 182 3.61 9.99 4.54
C TYR A 182 2.87 9.19 3.46
N GLN A 183 2.74 9.72 2.25
CA GLN A 183 2.03 9.06 1.16
C GLN A 183 2.89 7.99 0.50
N LYS A 184 2.25 6.88 0.09
CA LYS A 184 2.94 5.75 -0.53
C LYS A 184 3.69 6.15 -1.79
N TYR A 185 3.10 7.01 -2.66
CA TYR A 185 3.75 7.43 -3.89
C TYR A 185 5.06 8.18 -3.63
N TYR A 186 5.05 9.11 -2.65
CA TYR A 186 6.25 9.86 -2.27
C TYR A 186 7.35 8.93 -1.78
N GLN A 187 7.00 8.02 -0.89
CA GLN A 187 7.96 7.03 -0.38
C GLN A 187 8.49 6.12 -1.50
N ARG A 188 7.64 5.69 -2.46
CA ARG A 188 8.09 4.93 -3.63
C ARG A 188 9.12 5.72 -4.46
N VAL A 189 8.91 7.02 -4.65
CA VAL A 189 9.86 7.88 -5.36
C VAL A 189 11.18 8.02 -4.60
N VAL A 190 11.11 8.39 -3.31
CA VAL A 190 12.30 8.59 -2.46
C VAL A 190 13.09 7.29 -2.25
N LYS A 191 12.40 6.17 -2.10
CA LYS A 191 12.99 4.84 -1.88
C LYS A 191 13.31 4.09 -3.18
N GLU A 192 13.10 4.74 -4.33
CA GLU A 192 13.42 4.24 -5.67
C GLU A 192 12.80 2.85 -5.99
N THR A 193 11.66 2.51 -5.39
CA THR A 193 10.96 1.27 -5.71
C THR A 193 10.36 1.31 -7.11
N GLY A 194 10.03 2.51 -7.61
CA GLY A 194 9.62 2.75 -8.99
C GLY A 194 8.28 2.14 -9.39
N ASN A 195 8.04 2.14 -10.69
CA ASN A 195 6.85 1.56 -11.33
C ASN A 195 7.22 0.56 -12.42
N LEU A 196 8.23 -0.25 -12.18
CA LEU A 196 8.76 -1.22 -13.15
C LEU A 196 7.72 -2.24 -13.62
N TYR A 197 6.61 -2.39 -12.89
CA TYR A 197 5.50 -3.26 -13.29
C TYR A 197 4.91 -2.90 -14.66
N ALA A 198 5.01 -1.65 -15.09
CA ALA A 198 4.55 -1.22 -16.41
C ALA A 198 5.20 -2.02 -17.55
N LYS A 199 6.46 -2.45 -17.39
CA LYS A 199 7.18 -3.28 -18.36
C LYS A 199 6.53 -4.65 -18.59
N TYR A 200 5.83 -5.19 -17.58
CA TYR A 200 5.20 -6.50 -17.68
C TYR A 200 3.97 -6.52 -18.60
N PHE A 201 3.43 -5.34 -18.91
CA PHE A 201 2.33 -5.15 -19.86
C PHE A 201 2.80 -4.86 -21.29
N ILE A 202 4.11 -4.74 -21.54
CA ILE A 202 4.64 -4.33 -22.85
C ILE A 202 4.71 -5.53 -23.81
N TYR A 203 4.85 -6.74 -23.28
CA TYR A 203 5.15 -7.91 -24.07
C TYR A 203 3.88 -8.72 -24.40
N THR A 204 3.48 -8.70 -25.67
CA THR A 204 2.53 -9.66 -26.23
C THR A 204 3.23 -10.44 -27.32
N LYS A 205 3.29 -11.75 -27.19
CA LYS A 205 3.58 -12.61 -28.34
C LYS A 205 2.44 -12.42 -29.34
N LEU A 206 2.73 -11.84 -30.50
CA LEU A 206 1.84 -11.99 -31.64
C LEU A 206 1.83 -13.47 -31.99
N SER A 207 0.65 -14.06 -32.15
CA SER A 207 0.57 -15.41 -32.68
C SER A 207 1.17 -15.41 -34.09
N GLU A 208 1.68 -16.53 -34.56
CA GLU A 208 2.23 -16.70 -35.91
C GLU A 208 1.22 -16.27 -37.01
N TRP A 209 -0.05 -16.15 -36.66
CA TRP A 209 -1.16 -15.74 -37.50
C TRP A 209 -1.60 -14.29 -37.31
N GLY A 210 -0.83 -13.47 -36.59
CA GLY A 210 -1.10 -12.04 -36.38
C GLY A 210 -2.20 -11.70 -35.36
N GLY A 211 -2.72 -12.68 -34.63
CA GLY A 211 -3.67 -12.45 -33.53
C GLY A 211 -2.96 -12.13 -32.21
N ALA A 212 -3.53 -11.23 -31.41
CA ALA A 212 -3.06 -11.00 -30.05
C ALA A 212 -3.39 -12.22 -29.16
N VAL A 213 -2.41 -12.77 -28.49
CA VAL A 213 -2.63 -13.83 -27.50
C VAL A 213 -3.16 -13.19 -26.21
N PRO A 214 -4.27 -13.68 -25.64
CA PRO A 214 -4.79 -13.18 -24.38
C PRO A 214 -3.72 -13.28 -23.28
N LYS A 215 -3.54 -12.21 -22.52
CA LYS A 215 -2.62 -12.20 -21.39
C LYS A 215 -3.41 -12.28 -20.09
N ASN A 216 -3.19 -13.34 -19.34
CA ASN A 216 -3.82 -13.53 -18.04
C ASN A 216 -3.01 -12.82 -16.94
N ILE A 217 -3.70 -12.02 -16.10
CA ILE A 217 -3.16 -11.33 -14.95
C ILE A 217 -3.84 -11.92 -13.72
N ILE A 218 -3.11 -12.75 -12.97
CA ILE A 218 -3.65 -13.44 -11.80
C ILE A 218 -3.38 -12.59 -10.56
N VAL A 219 -4.43 -12.18 -9.88
CA VAL A 219 -4.35 -11.48 -8.58
C VAL A 219 -4.54 -12.52 -7.48
N PHE A 220 -3.42 -12.98 -6.91
CA PHE A 220 -3.38 -14.06 -5.93
C PHE A 220 -3.08 -13.55 -4.53
N GLY A 221 -3.93 -13.91 -3.56
CA GLY A 221 -3.72 -13.60 -2.15
C GLY A 221 -3.81 -12.11 -1.79
N HIS A 222 -4.39 -11.27 -2.65
CA HIS A 222 -4.55 -9.83 -2.42
C HIS A 222 -6.02 -9.44 -2.28
N SER A 223 -6.33 -8.63 -1.27
CA SER A 223 -7.71 -8.18 -0.98
C SER A 223 -8.21 -7.07 -1.91
N VAL A 224 -7.34 -6.55 -2.79
CA VAL A 224 -7.60 -5.37 -3.63
C VAL A 224 -8.00 -4.16 -2.77
N ASP A 225 -7.24 -3.95 -1.68
CA ASP A 225 -7.51 -2.87 -0.75
C ASP A 225 -7.45 -1.51 -1.46
N PRO A 226 -8.41 -0.59 -1.22
CA PRO A 226 -8.38 0.77 -1.76
C PRO A 226 -7.10 1.56 -1.46
N LEU A 227 -6.34 1.19 -0.44
CA LEU A 227 -5.00 1.76 -0.16
C LEU A 227 -3.98 1.52 -1.30
N ASP A 228 -4.23 0.54 -2.17
CA ASP A 228 -3.41 0.23 -3.33
C ASP A 228 -4.13 0.55 -4.67
N LYS A 229 -5.21 1.34 -4.58
CA LYS A 229 -6.08 1.72 -5.69
C LYS A 229 -5.30 2.22 -6.91
N GLU A 230 -4.34 3.12 -6.72
CA GLU A 230 -3.53 3.70 -7.78
C GLU A 230 -2.84 2.65 -8.66
N ILE A 231 -2.33 1.58 -8.02
CA ILE A 231 -1.63 0.50 -8.73
C ILE A 231 -2.62 -0.29 -9.60
N PHE A 232 -3.78 -0.63 -9.05
CA PHE A 232 -4.81 -1.35 -9.80
C PHE A 232 -5.39 -0.51 -10.93
N GLU A 233 -5.73 0.76 -10.69
CA GLU A 233 -6.18 1.69 -11.72
C GLU A 233 -5.18 1.77 -12.86
N LYS A 234 -3.89 1.89 -12.54
CA LYS A 234 -2.82 1.94 -13.54
C LYS A 234 -2.68 0.65 -14.33
N CYS A 235 -2.79 -0.50 -13.68
CA CYS A 235 -2.76 -1.79 -14.37
C CYS A 235 -3.93 -1.94 -15.36
N PHE A 236 -5.14 -1.56 -14.95
CA PHE A 236 -6.31 -1.57 -15.84
C PHE A 236 -6.18 -0.55 -16.97
N GLU A 237 -5.71 0.67 -16.69
CA GLU A 237 -5.45 1.70 -17.69
C GLU A 237 -4.46 1.22 -18.76
N ILE A 238 -3.32 0.64 -18.34
CA ILE A 238 -2.31 0.14 -19.28
C ILE A 238 -2.88 -1.00 -20.13
N ALA A 239 -3.69 -1.89 -19.54
CA ALA A 239 -4.34 -2.97 -20.27
C ALA A 239 -5.31 -2.44 -21.35
N ASP A 240 -6.14 -1.46 -20.99
CA ASP A 240 -7.10 -0.83 -21.92
C ASP A 240 -6.38 -0.08 -23.06
N LEU A 241 -5.33 0.70 -22.75
CA LEU A 241 -4.56 1.48 -23.74
C LEU A 241 -3.88 0.59 -24.78
N LYS A 242 -3.45 -0.60 -24.39
CA LYS A 242 -2.74 -1.53 -25.27
C LYS A 242 -3.67 -2.26 -26.23
N ARG A 243 -5.01 -2.14 -26.09
CA ARG A 243 -6.02 -2.83 -26.90
C ARG A 243 -5.84 -4.33 -27.01
N TYR A 244 -5.18 -4.96 -26.01
CA TYR A 244 -5.00 -6.40 -25.93
C TYR A 244 -6.14 -6.98 -25.10
N ASN A 245 -6.53 -8.21 -25.39
CA ASN A 245 -7.45 -8.95 -24.53
C ASN A 245 -6.72 -9.38 -23.27
N TYR A 246 -6.68 -8.50 -22.26
CA TYR A 246 -6.23 -8.88 -20.93
C TYR A 246 -7.39 -9.46 -20.14
N ARG A 247 -7.09 -10.48 -19.37
CA ARG A 247 -8.01 -11.05 -18.40
C ARG A 247 -7.41 -10.92 -17.01
N PHE A 248 -8.12 -10.27 -16.12
CA PHE A 248 -7.79 -10.21 -14.70
C PHE A 248 -8.51 -11.34 -13.98
N ILE A 249 -7.77 -12.23 -13.34
CA ILE A 249 -8.27 -13.38 -12.60
C ILE A 249 -8.05 -13.11 -11.12
N PHE A 250 -9.11 -12.78 -10.37
CA PHE A 250 -9.05 -12.53 -8.93
C PHE A 250 -9.31 -13.81 -8.16
N THR A 251 -8.36 -14.18 -7.29
CA THR A 251 -8.52 -15.37 -6.47
C THR A 251 -9.09 -15.02 -5.10
N TYR A 252 -9.91 -15.91 -4.56
CA TYR A 252 -10.53 -15.75 -3.24
C TYR A 252 -10.55 -17.07 -2.48
N TYR A 253 -10.45 -17.04 -1.15
CA TYR A 253 -10.44 -18.25 -0.31
C TYR A 253 -11.83 -18.60 0.22
N ASN A 254 -12.77 -17.66 0.34
CA ASN A 254 -14.17 -17.89 0.69
C ASN A 254 -15.08 -16.78 0.10
N GLU A 255 -16.39 -16.96 0.19
CA GLU A 255 -17.36 -16.01 -0.39
C GLU A 255 -17.29 -14.63 0.25
N SER A 256 -16.99 -14.50 1.53
CA SER A 256 -16.80 -13.19 2.18
C SER A 256 -15.63 -12.42 1.58
N ALA A 257 -14.51 -13.11 1.31
CA ALA A 257 -13.36 -12.52 0.62
C ALA A 257 -13.71 -12.09 -0.81
N LYS A 258 -14.47 -12.91 -1.55
CA LYS A 258 -14.96 -12.57 -2.88
C LYS A 258 -15.81 -11.30 -2.85
N HIS A 259 -16.77 -11.21 -1.93
CA HIS A 259 -17.62 -10.02 -1.78
C HIS A 259 -16.78 -8.76 -1.46
N SER A 260 -15.75 -8.89 -0.63
CA SER A 260 -14.84 -7.78 -0.32
C SER A 260 -14.05 -7.35 -1.55
N ILE A 261 -13.51 -8.28 -2.35
CA ILE A 261 -12.80 -7.98 -3.59
C ILE A 261 -13.73 -7.26 -4.57
N VAL A 262 -14.96 -7.77 -4.79
CA VAL A 262 -15.94 -7.14 -5.69
C VAL A 262 -16.29 -5.72 -5.23
N LYS A 263 -16.51 -5.52 -3.92
CA LYS A 263 -16.75 -4.19 -3.34
C LYS A 263 -15.58 -3.24 -3.60
N ASN A 264 -14.36 -3.69 -3.35
CA ASN A 264 -13.15 -2.88 -3.54
C ASN A 264 -12.92 -2.55 -5.03
N LEU A 265 -13.12 -3.50 -5.94
CA LEU A 265 -13.08 -3.25 -7.38
C LEU A 265 -14.14 -2.24 -7.83
N ALA A 266 -15.35 -2.28 -7.25
CA ALA A 266 -16.37 -1.28 -7.55
C ALA A 266 -15.99 0.13 -7.08
N ILE A 267 -15.22 0.25 -5.98
CA ILE A 267 -14.65 1.52 -5.51
C ILE A 267 -13.56 2.01 -6.46
N ILE A 268 -12.70 1.10 -6.95
CA ILE A 268 -11.57 1.42 -7.81
C ILE A 268 -12.01 1.77 -9.23
N LEU A 269 -12.81 0.93 -9.86
CA LEU A 269 -13.17 1.01 -11.28
C LEU A 269 -14.51 1.72 -11.54
N GLY A 270 -15.34 1.83 -10.51
CA GLY A 270 -16.76 2.19 -10.67
C GLY A 270 -17.60 0.97 -11.07
N LYS A 271 -18.91 1.03 -10.69
CA LYS A 271 -19.84 -0.11 -10.87
C LYS A 271 -20.04 -0.49 -12.33
N ASP A 272 -20.19 0.50 -13.22
CA ASP A 272 -20.57 0.27 -14.63
C ASP A 272 -19.40 -0.40 -15.38
N LYS A 273 -18.18 0.06 -15.18
CA LYS A 273 -16.96 -0.54 -15.72
C LYS A 273 -16.76 -1.98 -15.20
N LEU A 274 -16.98 -2.22 -13.91
CA LEU A 274 -16.84 -3.56 -13.34
C LEU A 274 -17.85 -4.54 -13.93
N VAL A 275 -19.12 -4.11 -14.10
CA VAL A 275 -20.18 -4.93 -14.74
C VAL A 275 -19.82 -5.24 -16.20
N GLU A 276 -19.33 -4.27 -16.94
CA GLU A 276 -18.86 -4.46 -18.32
C GLU A 276 -17.72 -5.48 -18.38
N LEU A 277 -16.66 -5.30 -17.60
CA LEU A 277 -15.49 -6.17 -17.60
C LEU A 277 -15.82 -7.61 -17.18
N THR A 278 -16.73 -7.79 -16.22
CA THR A 278 -17.19 -9.13 -15.82
C THR A 278 -18.06 -9.77 -16.88
N GLY A 279 -18.95 -9.00 -17.55
CA GLY A 279 -19.79 -9.47 -18.65
C GLY A 279 -18.97 -9.92 -19.85
N ASN A 280 -17.87 -9.25 -20.14
CA ASN A 280 -16.94 -9.57 -21.23
C ASN A 280 -15.88 -10.62 -20.85
N LYS A 281 -15.92 -11.19 -19.65
CA LYS A 281 -14.91 -12.11 -19.10
C LYS A 281 -13.49 -11.52 -19.00
N ASN A 282 -13.36 -10.19 -19.03
CA ASN A 282 -12.08 -9.52 -18.74
C ASN A 282 -11.74 -9.50 -17.24
N VAL A 283 -12.76 -9.68 -16.38
CA VAL A 283 -12.61 -9.89 -14.94
C VAL A 283 -13.34 -11.17 -14.56
N VAL A 284 -12.62 -12.11 -13.98
CA VAL A 284 -13.15 -13.39 -13.49
C VAL A 284 -12.71 -13.64 -12.06
N PHE A 285 -13.47 -14.45 -11.33
CA PHE A 285 -13.21 -14.79 -9.92
C PHE A 285 -13.10 -16.29 -9.78
N ILE A 286 -11.99 -16.77 -9.20
CA ILE A 286 -11.73 -18.20 -9.01
C ILE A 286 -11.37 -18.45 -7.55
N LYS A 287 -11.88 -19.55 -6.98
CA LYS A 287 -11.50 -19.94 -5.63
C LYS A 287 -10.03 -20.37 -5.59
N SER A 288 -9.28 -19.95 -4.59
CA SER A 288 -7.82 -20.11 -4.52
C SER A 288 -7.30 -21.55 -4.51
N ASP A 289 -8.18 -22.53 -4.27
CA ASP A 289 -7.91 -23.96 -4.30
C ASP A 289 -8.50 -24.69 -5.53
N ASP A 290 -9.18 -23.96 -6.43
CA ASP A 290 -9.81 -24.51 -7.64
C ASP A 290 -8.82 -24.56 -8.83
N VAL A 291 -7.93 -25.55 -8.80
CA VAL A 291 -6.90 -25.72 -9.83
C VAL A 291 -7.49 -26.04 -11.20
N ASP A 292 -8.55 -26.84 -11.23
CA ASP A 292 -9.16 -27.26 -12.50
C ASP A 292 -9.93 -26.11 -13.15
N GLY A 293 -10.68 -25.33 -12.37
CA GLY A 293 -11.31 -24.10 -12.85
C GLY A 293 -10.30 -23.07 -13.36
N MET A 294 -9.11 -22.97 -12.73
CA MET A 294 -8.03 -22.13 -13.25
C MET A 294 -7.51 -22.64 -14.58
N ARG A 295 -7.29 -23.96 -14.75
CA ARG A 295 -6.85 -24.52 -16.04
C ARG A 295 -7.83 -24.23 -17.15
N GLU A 296 -9.12 -24.41 -16.90
CA GLU A 296 -10.17 -24.07 -17.89
C GLU A 296 -10.06 -22.60 -18.33
N VAL A 297 -9.93 -21.67 -17.37
CA VAL A 297 -9.82 -20.25 -17.68
C VAL A 297 -8.52 -19.91 -18.41
N LEU A 298 -7.42 -20.58 -18.13
CA LEU A 298 -6.14 -20.33 -18.81
C LEU A 298 -6.11 -20.85 -20.25
N LEU A 299 -6.93 -21.87 -20.57
CA LEU A 299 -7.06 -22.46 -21.90
C LEU A 299 -8.03 -21.70 -22.82
N ASP A 300 -9.02 -20.97 -22.24
CA ASP A 300 -9.93 -20.07 -22.98
C ASP A 300 -9.20 -18.83 -23.53
#